data_3b025e3270337968fe19598d4660c289
#
_entry.id   3b025e3270337968fe19598d4660c289
#
_cell.length_a   1.000
_cell.length_b   1.000
_cell.length_c   1.000
_cell.angle_alpha   90.00
_cell.angle_beta   90.00
_cell.angle_gamma   90.00
#
_symmetry.space_group_name_H-M   'P 1'
#
loop_
_entity.id
_entity.type
_entity.pdbx_description
1 polymer ?
#
loop_
_entity_poly.entity_id
_entity_poly.type
_entity_poly.pdbx_seq_one_letter_code
_entity_poly.pdbx_strand_id
1 'polypeptide(L)'
;MVQSQATVDSAFAALADPTRRAVLERLGSGSATVSELAEPFGMSLTGMKKHIRLLEEAELVTTEKVGRVRRCMLVPYAFEGISTWLLRLDRFAQVVERTKGAR
;
A
#
# COMPACT_ATOMS: atom_id res chain seq x y z
N MET A 1 -5.54 -16.95 7.42
CA MET A 1 -4.17 -17.15 6.96
C MET A 1 -3.22 -16.21 7.70
N VAL A 2 -2.15 -16.74 8.21
CA VAL A 2 -1.16 -15.95 8.94
C VAL A 2 -0.14 -15.42 7.96
N GLN A 3 0.07 -14.09 7.92
CA GLN A 3 1.10 -13.50 7.08
C GLN A 3 2.47 -13.76 7.69
N SER A 4 3.43 -14.11 6.86
CA SER A 4 4.81 -14.29 7.30
C SER A 4 5.44 -12.93 7.62
N GLN A 5 6.52 -12.94 8.40
CA GLN A 5 7.27 -11.72 8.69
C GLN A 5 7.79 -11.08 7.39
N ALA A 6 8.23 -11.88 6.43
CA ALA A 6 8.72 -11.39 5.15
C ALA A 6 7.62 -10.62 4.39
N THR A 7 6.38 -11.10 4.43
CA THR A 7 5.25 -10.42 3.79
C THR A 7 4.97 -9.07 4.46
N VAL A 8 5.01 -9.04 5.80
CA VAL A 8 4.81 -7.81 6.57
C VAL A 8 5.91 -6.80 6.24
N ASP A 9 7.16 -7.25 6.21
CA ASP A 9 8.30 -6.39 5.89
C ASP A 9 8.17 -5.80 4.48
N SER A 10 7.78 -6.62 3.51
CA SER A 10 7.56 -6.17 2.13
C SER A 10 6.46 -5.13 2.04
N ALA A 11 5.40 -5.31 2.82
CA ALA A 11 4.29 -4.35 2.85
C ALA A 11 4.77 -2.99 3.39
N PHE A 12 5.51 -2.98 4.49
CA PHE A 12 6.05 -1.72 5.04
C PHE A 12 7.06 -1.08 4.10
N ALA A 13 7.91 -1.87 3.45
CA ALA A 13 8.86 -1.36 2.46
C ALA A 13 8.12 -0.68 1.29
N ALA A 14 7.05 -1.32 0.81
CA ALA A 14 6.26 -0.74 -0.27
C ALA A 14 5.60 0.57 0.17
N LEU A 15 5.18 0.68 1.43
CA LEU A 15 4.55 1.88 1.97
C LEU A 15 5.53 3.01 2.27
N ALA A 16 6.83 2.76 2.19
CA ALA A 16 7.84 3.77 2.48
C ALA A 16 7.92 4.86 1.40
N ASP A 17 7.40 4.61 0.22
CA ASP A 17 7.43 5.57 -0.88
C ASP A 17 6.12 6.37 -0.98
N PRO A 18 6.17 7.71 -1.04
CA PRO A 18 4.95 8.51 -1.09
C PRO A 18 4.10 8.30 -2.34
N THR A 19 4.74 8.01 -3.48
CA THR A 19 3.99 7.74 -4.72
C THR A 19 3.19 6.45 -4.57
N ARG A 20 3.81 5.40 -4.02
CA ARG A 20 3.11 4.14 -3.80
C ARG A 20 1.95 4.30 -2.81
N ARG A 21 2.14 5.08 -1.75
CA ARG A 21 1.03 5.37 -0.81
C ARG A 21 -0.13 6.06 -1.51
N ALA A 22 0.16 7.04 -2.36
CA ALA A 22 -0.87 7.76 -3.10
C ALA A 22 -1.61 6.85 -4.09
N VAL A 23 -0.89 5.91 -4.72
CA VAL A 23 -1.51 4.90 -5.58
C VAL A 23 -2.50 4.05 -4.80
N LEU A 24 -2.10 3.58 -3.61
CA LEU A 24 -2.98 2.78 -2.77
C LEU A 24 -4.23 3.56 -2.34
N GLU A 25 -4.07 4.83 -2.00
CA GLU A 25 -5.21 5.69 -1.65
C GLU A 25 -6.18 5.81 -2.83
N ARG A 26 -5.64 6.02 -4.02
CA ARG A 26 -6.47 6.11 -5.23
C ARG A 26 -7.23 4.81 -5.48
N LEU A 27 -6.55 3.67 -5.31
CA LEU A 27 -7.16 2.37 -5.51
C LEU A 27 -8.19 2.03 -4.44
N GLY A 28 -8.14 2.72 -3.29
CA GLY A 28 -9.18 2.62 -2.27
C GLY A 28 -10.54 3.06 -2.76
N SER A 29 -10.60 3.92 -3.78
CA SER A 29 -11.84 4.39 -4.39
C SER A 29 -12.35 3.48 -5.51
N GLY A 30 -11.57 2.49 -5.90
CA GLY A 30 -11.90 1.56 -6.97
C GLY A 30 -10.73 1.29 -7.88
N SER A 31 -10.89 0.32 -8.76
CA SER A 31 -9.82 -0.06 -9.69
C SER A 31 -9.45 1.08 -10.63
N ALA A 32 -8.22 1.04 -11.13
CA ALA A 32 -7.71 2.03 -12.06
C ALA A 32 -6.70 1.39 -13.00
N THR A 33 -6.58 1.95 -14.20
CA THR A 33 -5.57 1.51 -15.15
C THR A 33 -4.21 2.11 -14.76
N VAL A 34 -3.14 1.54 -15.28
CA VAL A 34 -1.79 2.08 -15.07
C VAL A 34 -1.71 3.53 -15.56
N SER A 35 -2.34 3.82 -16.71
CA SER A 35 -2.36 5.19 -17.26
C SER A 35 -3.08 6.17 -16.33
N GLU A 36 -4.23 5.76 -15.80
CA GLU A 36 -4.98 6.58 -14.86
C GLU A 36 -4.18 6.87 -13.58
N LEU A 37 -3.39 5.90 -13.15
CA LEU A 37 -2.54 6.08 -11.97
C LEU A 37 -1.34 6.98 -12.25
N ALA A 38 -0.77 6.91 -13.45
CA ALA A 38 0.42 7.68 -13.81
C ALA A 38 0.11 9.16 -14.04
N GLU A 39 -1.06 9.46 -14.60
CA GLU A 39 -1.42 10.80 -15.04
C GLU A 39 -1.31 11.88 -13.96
N PRO A 40 -1.88 11.71 -12.76
CA PRO A 40 -1.80 12.75 -11.73
C PRO A 40 -0.39 13.09 -11.27
N PHE A 41 0.57 12.19 -11.47
CA PHE A 41 1.95 12.40 -11.07
C PHE A 41 2.83 12.92 -12.22
N GLY A 42 2.28 13.06 -13.43
CA GLY A 42 3.08 13.39 -14.60
C GLY A 42 4.14 12.34 -14.88
N MET A 43 3.88 11.10 -14.51
CA MET A 43 4.84 9.99 -14.57
C MET A 43 4.65 9.18 -15.83
N SER A 44 5.74 8.61 -16.36
CA SER A 44 5.67 7.71 -17.50
C SER A 44 5.01 6.39 -17.10
N LEU A 45 4.47 5.68 -18.07
CA LEU A 45 3.91 4.34 -17.83
C LEU A 45 4.96 3.39 -17.27
N THR A 46 6.18 3.45 -17.81
CA THR A 46 7.29 2.62 -17.34
C THR A 46 7.60 2.87 -15.87
N GLY A 47 7.65 4.14 -15.47
CA GLY A 47 7.89 4.51 -14.07
C GLY A 47 6.78 4.02 -13.16
N MET A 48 5.53 4.23 -13.56
CA MET A 48 4.39 3.77 -12.76
C MET A 48 4.34 2.24 -12.67
N LYS A 49 4.66 1.53 -13.74
CA LYS A 49 4.71 0.06 -13.73
C LYS A 49 5.69 -0.48 -12.71
N LYS A 50 6.81 0.20 -12.48
CA LYS A 50 7.78 -0.21 -11.46
C LYS A 50 7.18 -0.11 -10.06
N HIS A 51 6.47 0.98 -9.78
CA HIS A 51 5.79 1.15 -8.49
C HIS A 51 4.73 0.09 -8.28
N ILE A 52 3.93 -0.18 -9.31
CA ILE A 52 2.87 -1.18 -9.24
C ILE A 52 3.45 -2.57 -9.02
N ARG A 53 4.57 -2.89 -9.68
CA ARG A 53 5.21 -4.19 -9.50
C ARG A 53 5.65 -4.41 -8.06
N LEU A 54 6.21 -3.38 -7.42
CA LEU A 54 6.61 -3.47 -6.02
C LEU A 54 5.40 -3.67 -5.11
N LEU A 55 4.28 -3.03 -5.43
CA LEU A 55 3.04 -3.23 -4.70
C LEU A 55 2.46 -4.63 -4.92
N GLU A 56 2.60 -5.19 -6.13
CA GLU A 56 2.19 -6.56 -6.42
C GLU A 56 3.05 -7.56 -5.66
N GLU A 57 4.37 -7.34 -5.64
CA GLU A 57 5.30 -8.21 -4.92
C GLU A 57 5.03 -8.21 -3.42
N ALA A 58 4.56 -7.08 -2.90
CA ALA A 58 4.15 -6.96 -1.51
C ALA A 58 2.72 -7.50 -1.26
N GLU A 59 2.07 -7.99 -2.30
CA GLU A 59 0.70 -8.53 -2.25
C GLU A 59 -0.35 -7.51 -1.81
N LEU A 60 -0.08 -6.23 -2.03
CA LEU A 60 -1.02 -5.15 -1.72
C LEU A 60 -1.94 -4.83 -2.89
N VAL A 61 -1.48 -5.11 -4.09
CA VAL A 61 -2.18 -4.83 -5.34
C VAL A 61 -2.17 -6.08 -6.22
N THR A 62 -3.26 -6.33 -6.91
CA THR A 62 -3.30 -7.31 -7.99
C THR A 62 -3.62 -6.58 -9.28
N THR A 63 -3.16 -7.12 -10.41
CA THR A 63 -3.43 -6.55 -11.71
C THR A 63 -4.08 -7.58 -12.61
N GLU A 64 -4.90 -7.09 -13.52
CA GLU A 64 -5.63 -7.92 -14.46
C GLU A 64 -5.54 -7.28 -15.83
N LYS A 65 -5.23 -8.06 -16.84
CA LYS A 65 -5.21 -7.58 -18.22
C LYS A 65 -6.58 -7.72 -18.83
N VAL A 66 -7.17 -6.59 -19.21
CA VAL A 66 -8.47 -6.55 -19.88
C VAL A 66 -8.25 -5.93 -21.26
N GLY A 67 -8.24 -6.78 -22.31
CA GLY A 67 -7.88 -6.34 -23.64
C GLY A 67 -6.41 -5.91 -23.68
N ARG A 68 -6.15 -4.65 -24.04
CA ARG A 68 -4.80 -4.09 -24.10
C ARG A 68 -4.44 -3.29 -22.85
N VAL A 69 -5.35 -3.26 -21.88
CA VAL A 69 -5.23 -2.41 -20.72
C VAL A 69 -4.97 -3.25 -19.48
N ARG A 70 -4.04 -2.81 -18.65
CA ARG A 70 -3.79 -3.43 -17.35
C ARG A 70 -4.49 -2.64 -16.27
N ARG A 71 -5.38 -3.30 -15.57
CA ARG A 71 -6.18 -2.71 -14.50
C ARG A 71 -5.67 -3.16 -13.14
N CYS A 72 -5.53 -2.23 -12.23
CA CYS A 72 -4.98 -2.47 -10.90
C CYS A 72 -6.09 -2.39 -9.84
N MET A 73 -5.99 -3.24 -8.83
CA MET A 73 -6.97 -3.33 -7.74
C MET A 73 -6.26 -3.62 -6.42
N LEU A 74 -6.83 -3.14 -5.32
CA LEU A 74 -6.32 -3.50 -4.00
C LEU A 74 -6.61 -4.96 -3.70
N VAL A 75 -5.73 -5.60 -2.95
CA VAL A 75 -5.95 -6.91 -2.37
C VAL A 75 -6.51 -6.68 -0.96
N PRO A 76 -7.81 -6.90 -0.73
CA PRO A 76 -8.42 -6.53 0.57
C PRO A 76 -7.76 -7.16 1.79
N TYR A 77 -7.39 -8.43 1.70
CA TYR A 77 -6.83 -9.16 2.84
C TYR A 77 -5.41 -8.74 3.20
N ALA A 78 -4.70 -8.13 2.26
CA ALA A 78 -3.31 -7.74 2.47
C ALA A 78 -3.15 -6.67 3.57
N PHE A 79 -4.20 -5.90 3.81
CA PHE A 79 -4.15 -4.80 4.78
C PHE A 79 -4.47 -5.23 6.21
N GLU A 80 -4.94 -6.45 6.43
CA GLU A 80 -5.26 -6.95 7.77
C GLU A 80 -4.03 -6.98 8.68
N GLY A 81 -2.92 -7.52 8.19
CA GLY A 81 -1.67 -7.56 8.96
C GLY A 81 -1.16 -6.17 9.29
N ILE A 82 -1.23 -5.27 8.32
CA ILE A 82 -0.82 -3.87 8.49
C ILE A 82 -1.71 -3.20 9.54
N SER A 83 -3.02 -3.39 9.45
CA SER A 83 -3.97 -2.83 10.42
C SER A 83 -3.68 -3.32 11.83
N THR A 84 -3.37 -4.60 11.98
CA THR A 84 -3.01 -5.17 13.27
C THR A 84 -1.78 -4.50 13.85
N TRP A 85 -0.75 -4.30 13.03
CA TRP A 85 0.47 -3.61 13.45
C TRP A 85 0.20 -2.17 13.84
N LEU A 86 -0.62 -1.46 13.07
CA LEU A 86 -0.96 -0.07 13.35
C LEU A 86 -1.72 0.05 14.67
N LEU A 87 -2.59 -0.90 14.98
CA LEU A 87 -3.30 -0.92 16.27
C LEU A 87 -2.32 -1.12 17.43
N ARG A 88 -1.30 -1.95 17.25
CA ARG A 88 -0.24 -2.11 18.27
C ARG A 88 0.54 -0.83 18.46
N LEU A 89 0.88 -0.14 17.38
CA LEU A 89 1.59 1.13 17.43
C LEU A 89 0.76 2.20 18.14
N ASP A 90 -0.55 2.19 17.97
CA ASP A 90 -1.45 3.09 18.64
C ASP A 90 -1.36 2.93 20.17
N ARG A 91 -1.21 1.70 20.66
CA ARG A 91 -1.00 1.45 22.08
C ARG A 91 0.29 2.08 22.57
N PHE A 92 1.35 2.02 21.77
CA PHE A 92 2.60 2.69 22.11
C PHE A 92 2.44 4.21 22.16
N ALA A 93 1.68 4.77 21.22
CA ALA A 93 1.37 6.19 21.21
C ALA A 93 0.67 6.63 22.49
N GLN A 94 -0.26 5.81 22.99
CA GLN A 94 -0.95 6.08 24.25
C GLN A 94 0.02 6.07 25.45
N VAL A 95 0.98 5.15 25.45
CA VAL A 95 1.99 5.09 26.51
C VAL A 95 2.85 6.35 26.48
N VAL A 96 3.29 6.79 25.28
CA VAL A 96 4.07 8.02 25.12
C VAL A 96 3.29 9.23 25.62
N GLU A 97 2.02 9.33 25.28
CA GLU A 97 1.17 10.43 25.72
C GLU A 97 1.05 10.48 27.23
N ARG A 98 0.83 9.32 27.89
CA ARG A 98 0.76 9.26 29.35
C ARG A 98 2.08 9.64 30.00
N THR A 99 3.19 9.24 29.42
CA THR A 99 4.52 9.59 29.92
C THR A 99 4.75 11.08 29.84
N LYS A 100 4.35 11.72 28.76
CA LYS A 100 4.43 13.18 28.63
C LYS A 100 3.56 13.88 29.65
N GLY A 101 2.37 13.36 29.89
CA GLY A 101 1.43 13.94 30.83
C GLY A 101 1.82 13.79 32.30
N ALA A 102 2.74 12.88 32.61
CA ALA A 102 3.16 12.55 33.95
C ALA A 102 4.21 13.51 34.55
N ARG A 103 4.63 14.51 33.82
CA ARG A 103 5.61 15.49 34.31
C ARG A 103 5.01 16.46 35.29
#